data_32c28b4420ff4061828dc614010a14cf
#
_entry.id   32c28b4420ff4061828dc614010a14cf
#
_cell.length_a   1.000
_cell.length_b   1.000
_cell.length_c   1.000
_cell.angle_alpha   90.00
_cell.angle_beta   90.00
_cell.angle_gamma   90.00
#
_symmetry.space_group_name_H-M   'P 1'
#
loop_
_entity.id
_entity.type
_entity.pdbx_description
1 polymer ?
#
loop_
_entity_poly.entity_id
_entity_poly.type
_entity_poly.pdbx_seq_one_letter_code
_entity_poly.pdbx_strand_id
1 'polypeptide(L)'
;MPDTPDSAEAAETILAFDFGLRRIGVAVGQAVTRSATALTTLPAVGGEPDAVALARLIGDWQPDRLLLGMPLAPGETSVLEQPLKRFRRRLEGFGIPVELVDEQFSSAEAQSRLTGERRSGTRRRRVSKADIDSLSARIIAEQWLARH
;
A
#
# COMPACT_ATOMS: atom_id res chain seq x y z
N MET A 1 13.62 -10.91 -28.41
CA MET A 1 13.07 -10.67 -28.11
C MET A 1 12.64 -10.19 -27.70
N PRO A 2 12.43 -10.30 -27.66
CA PRO A 2 11.98 -9.48 -27.38
C PRO A 2 11.51 -9.23 -26.31
N ASP A 3 12.01 -9.42 -25.49
CA ASP A 3 11.45 -8.92 -24.69
C ASP A 3 10.80 -7.91 -24.94
N THR A 4 9.86 -8.07 -25.16
CA THR A 4 8.98 -7.14 -25.59
C THR A 4 8.55 -6.28 -24.47
N PRO A 5 8.20 -5.03 -24.68
CA PRO A 5 7.68 -4.16 -23.66
C PRO A 5 6.46 -4.76 -22.97
N ASP A 6 5.67 -5.51 -23.69
CA ASP A 6 4.48 -6.14 -23.12
C ASP A 6 4.85 -7.11 -22.02
N SER A 7 5.91 -7.89 -22.25
CA SER A 7 6.37 -8.80 -21.23
C SER A 7 6.83 -8.06 -20.00
N ALA A 8 7.56 -6.97 -20.17
CA ALA A 8 8.04 -6.18 -19.06
C ALA A 8 6.88 -5.60 -18.28
N GLU A 9 5.87 -5.09 -18.98
CA GLU A 9 4.71 -4.53 -18.32
C GLU A 9 3.92 -5.61 -17.59
N ALA A 10 3.78 -6.76 -18.19
CA ALA A 10 3.05 -7.86 -17.58
C ALA A 10 3.74 -8.37 -16.33
N ALA A 11 5.04 -8.18 -16.23
CA ALA A 11 5.82 -8.61 -15.07
C ALA A 11 5.92 -7.52 -14.00
N GLU A 12 5.28 -6.39 -14.19
CA GLU A 12 5.40 -5.28 -13.25
C GLU A 12 4.93 -5.67 -11.87
N THR A 13 5.73 -5.32 -10.87
CA THR A 13 5.43 -5.52 -9.46
C THR A 13 5.27 -4.15 -8.82
N ILE A 14 4.20 -3.96 -8.07
CA ILE A 14 3.97 -2.70 -7.38
C ILE A 14 3.91 -2.94 -5.87
N LEU A 15 4.40 -1.96 -5.11
CA LEU A 15 4.17 -1.91 -3.68
C LEU A 15 3.25 -0.75 -3.40
N ALA A 16 2.19 -1.01 -2.65
CA ALA A 16 1.23 0.02 -2.28
C ALA A 16 1.37 0.32 -0.81
N PHE A 17 1.33 1.60 -0.47
CA PHE A 17 1.46 2.08 0.90
C PHE A 17 0.20 2.86 1.27
N ASP A 18 -0.41 2.48 2.39
CA ASP A 18 -1.51 3.22 2.98
C ASP A 18 -0.92 4.08 4.09
N PHE A 19 -0.74 5.37 3.80
CA PHE A 19 0.00 6.25 4.68
C PHE A 19 -0.77 6.57 5.96
N GLY A 20 -0.07 6.55 7.10
CA GLY A 20 -0.59 6.97 8.37
C GLY A 20 0.55 7.46 9.26
N LEU A 21 0.22 8.23 10.28
CA LEU A 21 1.24 8.80 11.16
C LEU A 21 1.84 7.76 12.08
N ARG A 22 1.07 6.77 12.48
CA ARG A 22 1.54 5.75 13.42
C ARG A 22 1.80 4.41 12.76
N ARG A 23 1.16 4.14 11.64
CA ARG A 23 1.29 2.88 10.93
C ARG A 23 1.13 3.12 9.45
N ILE A 24 1.90 2.39 8.68
CA ILE A 24 1.82 2.45 7.23
C ILE A 24 1.57 1.04 6.74
N GLY A 25 0.39 0.81 6.16
CA GLY A 25 0.05 -0.49 5.60
C GLY A 25 0.76 -0.72 4.28
N VAL A 26 1.16 -1.96 4.01
CA VAL A 26 1.89 -2.29 2.80
C VAL A 26 1.29 -3.51 2.14
N ALA A 27 1.15 -3.45 0.82
CA ALA A 27 0.69 -4.58 0.02
C ALA A 27 1.52 -4.66 -1.25
N VAL A 28 1.60 -5.86 -1.81
CA VAL A 28 2.27 -6.07 -3.09
C VAL A 28 1.23 -6.41 -4.13
N GLY A 29 1.38 -5.85 -5.32
CA GLY A 29 0.52 -6.15 -6.45
C GLY A 29 1.34 -6.68 -7.61
N GLN A 30 0.76 -7.61 -8.36
CA GLN A 30 1.39 -8.21 -9.52
C GLN A 30 0.52 -7.93 -10.74
N ALA A 31 1.09 -7.23 -11.72
CA ALA A 31 0.33 -6.88 -12.91
C ALA A 31 -0.03 -8.11 -13.74
N VAL A 32 0.84 -9.10 -13.74
CA VAL A 32 0.63 -10.29 -14.57
C VAL A 32 -0.61 -11.06 -14.13
N THR A 33 -0.89 -11.11 -12.85
CA THR A 33 -2.07 -11.81 -12.32
C THR A 33 -3.20 -10.86 -11.96
N ARG A 34 -2.92 -9.55 -11.98
CA ARG A 34 -3.85 -8.52 -11.54
C ARG A 34 -4.35 -8.78 -10.13
N SER A 35 -3.45 -9.24 -9.28
CA SER A 35 -3.78 -9.57 -7.90
C SER A 35 -2.89 -8.79 -6.94
N ALA A 36 -3.38 -8.61 -5.74
CA ALA A 36 -2.65 -7.92 -4.69
C ALA A 36 -2.76 -8.69 -3.40
N THR A 37 -1.71 -8.62 -2.60
CA THR A 37 -1.62 -9.33 -1.32
C THR A 37 -1.17 -8.36 -0.25
N ALA A 38 -1.89 -8.35 0.87
CA ALA A 38 -1.46 -7.57 2.03
C ALA A 38 -0.18 -8.20 2.58
N LEU A 39 0.85 -7.37 2.80
CA LEU A 39 2.13 -7.86 3.27
C LEU A 39 2.33 -7.62 4.76
N THR A 40 2.29 -6.37 5.16
CA THR A 40 2.66 -6.02 6.52
C THR A 40 2.19 -4.60 6.83
N THR A 41 2.37 -4.22 8.07
CA THR A 41 2.14 -2.85 8.50
C THR A 41 3.41 -2.39 9.20
N LEU A 42 3.97 -1.28 8.74
CA LEU A 42 5.19 -0.73 9.32
C LEU A 42 4.81 0.25 10.41
N PRO A 43 5.35 0.08 11.62
CA PRO A 43 5.19 1.11 12.64
C PRO A 43 5.87 2.38 12.18
N ALA A 44 5.29 3.52 12.53
CA ALA A 44 5.82 4.81 12.13
C ALA A 44 5.71 5.81 13.27
N VAL A 45 6.55 6.82 13.24
CA VAL A 45 6.50 7.93 14.19
C VAL A 45 6.43 9.21 13.37
N GLY A 46 5.29 9.90 13.49
CA GLY A 46 5.07 11.10 12.68
C GLY A 46 5.09 10.83 11.19
N GLY A 47 4.70 9.62 10.78
CA GLY A 47 4.68 9.25 9.39
C GLY A 47 6.00 8.70 8.87
N GLU A 48 7.00 8.51 9.76
CA GLU A 48 8.30 8.00 9.35
C GLU A 48 8.51 6.59 9.87
N PRO A 49 8.56 5.61 8.96
CA PRO A 49 8.84 4.24 9.37
C PRO A 49 10.33 4.04 9.56
N ASP A 50 10.70 2.90 10.16
CA ASP A 50 12.09 2.55 10.29
C ASP A 50 12.73 2.46 8.89
N ALA A 51 13.84 3.18 8.71
CA ALA A 51 14.48 3.27 7.41
C ALA A 51 15.02 1.93 6.94
N VAL A 52 15.55 1.12 7.86
CA VAL A 52 16.09 -0.19 7.51
C VAL A 52 14.97 -1.13 7.09
N ALA A 53 13.85 -1.11 7.81
CA ALA A 53 12.73 -1.98 7.48
C ALA A 53 12.15 -1.62 6.10
N LEU A 54 12.02 -0.34 5.82
CA LEU A 54 11.51 0.12 4.53
C LEU A 54 12.45 -0.27 3.40
N ALA A 55 13.75 -0.05 3.59
CA ALA A 55 14.73 -0.39 2.56
C ALA A 55 14.76 -1.90 2.29
N ARG A 56 14.65 -2.71 3.35
CA ARG A 56 14.62 -4.16 3.20
C ARG A 56 13.39 -4.61 2.42
N LEU A 57 12.26 -4.03 2.73
CA LEU A 57 11.02 -4.37 2.05
C LEU A 57 11.13 -4.09 0.55
N ILE A 58 11.63 -2.92 0.21
CA ILE A 58 11.79 -2.55 -1.19
C ILE A 58 12.84 -3.43 -1.87
N GLY A 59 13.91 -3.74 -1.17
CA GLY A 59 14.95 -4.62 -1.72
C GLY A 59 14.46 -6.04 -1.93
N ASP A 60 13.63 -6.56 -1.02
CA ASP A 60 13.11 -7.91 -1.14
C ASP A 60 12.17 -8.06 -2.31
N TRP A 61 11.32 -7.08 -2.54
CA TRP A 61 10.29 -7.18 -3.57
C TRP A 61 10.70 -6.57 -4.90
N GLN A 62 11.68 -5.67 -4.91
CA GLN A 62 12.18 -5.02 -6.11
C GLN A 62 11.05 -4.50 -6.99
N PRO A 63 10.20 -3.63 -6.44
CA PRO A 63 9.04 -3.15 -7.19
C PRO A 63 9.44 -2.24 -8.34
N ASP A 64 8.62 -2.26 -9.37
CA ASP A 64 8.82 -1.40 -10.52
C ASP A 64 8.11 -0.06 -10.32
N ARG A 65 7.19 0.00 -9.39
CA ARG A 65 6.41 1.20 -9.12
C ARG A 65 5.95 1.17 -7.67
N LEU A 66 5.89 2.35 -7.07
CA LEU A 66 5.37 2.50 -5.71
C LEU A 66 4.09 3.31 -5.78
N LEU A 67 3.06 2.84 -5.06
CA LEU A 67 1.79 3.56 -4.96
C LEU A 67 1.68 4.09 -3.54
N LEU A 68 1.31 5.35 -3.42
CA LEU A 68 1.14 5.98 -2.11
C LEU A 68 -0.29 6.46 -2.00
N GLY A 69 -1.07 5.77 -1.18
CA GLY A 69 -2.45 6.14 -0.93
C GLY A 69 -2.55 7.19 0.14
N MET A 70 -3.37 8.20 -0.10
CA MET A 70 -3.53 9.31 0.80
C MET A 70 -4.97 9.31 1.33
N PRO A 71 -5.15 9.29 2.65
CA PRO A 71 -6.50 9.40 3.20
C PRO A 71 -7.07 10.78 2.90
N LEU A 72 -8.35 10.82 2.55
CA LEU A 72 -9.03 12.05 2.19
C LEU A 72 -10.07 12.49 3.20
N ALA A 73 -9.97 12.01 4.44
CA ALA A 73 -10.93 12.41 5.46
C ALA A 73 -10.86 13.91 5.68
N PRO A 74 -12.02 14.59 5.67
CA PRO A 74 -12.03 16.03 5.88
C PRO A 74 -11.40 16.37 7.22
N GLY A 75 -10.57 17.42 7.23
CA GLY A 75 -9.93 17.89 8.45
C GLY A 75 -8.65 17.18 8.80
N GLU A 76 -8.39 16.03 8.20
CA GLU A 76 -7.15 15.29 8.48
C GLU A 76 -6.05 15.63 7.48
N THR A 77 -6.42 16.11 6.30
CA THR A 77 -5.48 16.35 5.22
C THR A 77 -4.38 17.31 5.62
N SER A 78 -4.73 18.40 6.33
CA SER A 78 -3.73 19.40 6.70
C SER A 78 -2.70 18.85 7.67
N VAL A 79 -3.12 17.97 8.59
CA VAL A 79 -2.21 17.36 9.56
C VAL A 79 -1.26 16.40 8.86
N LEU A 80 -1.73 15.69 7.84
CA LEU A 80 -0.96 14.69 7.15
C LEU A 80 -0.09 15.25 6.03
N GLU A 81 -0.33 16.47 5.62
CA GLU A 81 0.28 17.02 4.42
C GLU A 81 1.82 17.00 4.45
N GLN A 82 2.42 17.57 5.49
CA GLN A 82 3.87 17.61 5.58
C GLN A 82 4.49 16.22 5.82
N PRO A 83 3.95 15.41 6.73
CA PRO A 83 4.48 14.06 6.88
C PRO A 83 4.37 13.24 5.60
N LEU A 84 3.29 13.39 4.86
CA LEU A 84 3.09 12.68 3.61
C LEU A 84 4.15 13.08 2.58
N LYS A 85 4.43 14.38 2.49
CA LYS A 85 5.45 14.87 1.58
C LYS A 85 6.83 14.30 1.92
N ARG A 86 7.14 14.22 3.22
CA ARG A 86 8.42 13.66 3.64
C ARG A 86 8.52 12.18 3.29
N PHE A 87 7.44 11.44 3.49
CA PHE A 87 7.41 10.02 3.16
C PHE A 87 7.54 9.82 1.65
N ARG A 88 6.85 10.63 0.88
CA ARG A 88 6.94 10.57 -0.58
C ARG A 88 8.37 10.80 -1.05
N ARG A 89 9.06 11.80 -0.47
CA ARG A 89 10.45 12.06 -0.82
C ARG A 89 11.33 10.85 -0.48
N ARG A 90 11.07 10.21 0.65
CA ARG A 90 11.83 9.05 1.03
C ARG A 90 11.64 7.92 0.02
N LEU A 91 10.41 7.73 -0.45
CA LEU A 91 10.14 6.71 -1.46
C LEU A 91 10.83 7.07 -2.78
N GLU A 92 10.77 8.33 -3.16
CA GLU A 92 11.41 8.78 -4.40
C GLU A 92 12.92 8.56 -4.38
N GLY A 93 13.50 8.57 -3.20
CA GLY A 93 14.93 8.35 -3.03
C GLY A 93 15.40 6.96 -3.44
N PHE A 94 14.49 6.01 -3.58
CA PHE A 94 14.86 4.68 -4.06
C PHE A 94 15.00 4.60 -5.58
N GLY A 95 14.67 5.68 -6.27
CA GLY A 95 14.80 5.69 -7.73
C GLY A 95 13.68 4.97 -8.46
N ILE A 96 12.59 4.68 -7.79
CA ILE A 96 11.44 3.98 -8.34
C ILE A 96 10.30 4.98 -8.48
N PRO A 97 9.56 4.96 -9.61
CA PRO A 97 8.44 5.89 -9.78
C PRO A 97 7.41 5.76 -8.64
N VAL A 98 6.98 6.89 -8.12
CA VAL A 98 5.98 6.95 -7.05
C VAL A 98 4.73 7.62 -7.60
N GLU A 99 3.60 6.96 -7.46
CA GLU A 99 2.32 7.49 -7.91
C GLU A 99 1.40 7.68 -6.72
N LEU A 100 0.79 8.85 -6.60
CA LEU A 100 -0.20 9.10 -5.56
C LEU A 100 -1.54 8.53 -5.99
N VAL A 101 -2.20 7.86 -5.07
CA VAL A 101 -3.47 7.23 -5.34
C VAL A 101 -4.50 7.73 -4.33
N ASP A 102 -5.68 8.01 -4.81
CA ASP A 102 -6.79 8.44 -4.02
C ASP A 102 -7.45 7.22 -3.38
N GLU A 103 -7.51 7.17 -2.05
CA GLU A 103 -8.03 5.97 -1.39
C GLU A 103 -9.27 6.24 -0.54
N GLN A 104 -10.11 7.10 -1.01
CA GLN A 104 -11.23 7.66 -0.30
C GLN A 104 -12.00 6.68 0.61
N PHE A 105 -12.22 5.45 0.19
CA PHE A 105 -13.05 4.50 0.92
C PHE A 105 -12.33 3.21 1.32
N SER A 106 -11.04 3.12 1.13
CA SER A 106 -10.35 1.86 1.30
C SER A 106 -10.39 1.33 2.74
N SER A 107 -10.31 2.23 3.74
CA SER A 107 -10.35 1.78 5.13
C SER A 107 -11.69 1.19 5.51
N ALA A 108 -12.79 1.81 5.09
CA ALA A 108 -14.12 1.29 5.38
C ALA A 108 -14.33 -0.04 4.67
N GLU A 109 -13.88 -0.15 3.43
CA GLU A 109 -13.99 -1.37 2.68
C GLU A 109 -13.16 -2.49 3.30
N ALA A 110 -11.95 -2.17 3.76
CA ALA A 110 -11.09 -3.13 4.41
C ALA A 110 -11.72 -3.68 5.68
N GLN A 111 -12.30 -2.80 6.49
CA GLN A 111 -12.95 -3.23 7.72
C GLN A 111 -14.15 -4.11 7.41
N SER A 112 -14.91 -3.78 6.40
CA SER A 112 -16.06 -4.56 5.99
C SER A 112 -15.65 -5.96 5.54
N ARG A 113 -14.57 -6.07 4.76
CA ARG A 113 -14.08 -7.37 4.31
C ARG A 113 -13.61 -8.22 5.46
N LEU A 114 -12.86 -7.64 6.39
CA LEU A 114 -12.37 -8.39 7.56
C LEU A 114 -13.50 -8.86 8.44
N THR A 115 -14.53 -8.03 8.62
CA THR A 115 -15.71 -8.41 9.37
C THR A 115 -16.42 -9.58 8.69
N GLY A 116 -16.54 -9.52 7.37
CA GLY A 116 -17.15 -10.60 6.62
C GLY A 116 -16.40 -11.90 6.76
N GLU A 117 -15.06 -11.84 6.69
CA GLU A 117 -14.23 -13.01 6.87
C GLU A 117 -14.43 -13.62 8.25
N ARG A 118 -14.54 -12.79 9.27
CA ARG A 118 -14.80 -13.30 10.63
C ARG A 118 -16.14 -14.01 10.70
N ARG A 119 -17.15 -13.46 10.08
CA ARG A 119 -18.48 -14.08 10.08
C ARG A 119 -18.49 -15.41 9.37
N SER A 120 -17.69 -15.52 8.33
CA SER A 120 -17.64 -16.76 7.57
C SER A 120 -16.74 -17.80 8.20
N GLY A 121 -16.04 -17.44 9.28
CA GLY A 121 -15.16 -18.37 9.96
C GLY A 121 -13.78 -18.45 9.38
N THR A 122 -13.45 -17.61 8.42
CA THR A 122 -12.12 -17.60 7.82
C THR A 122 -11.08 -16.91 8.68
N ARG A 123 -11.53 -16.07 9.61
CA ARG A 123 -10.63 -15.40 10.56
C ARG A 123 -11.10 -15.71 11.97
N ARG A 124 -10.15 -16.15 12.78
CA ARG A 124 -10.48 -16.53 14.17
C ARG A 124 -10.07 -15.48 15.18
N ARG A 125 -9.12 -14.61 14.82
CA ARG A 125 -8.66 -13.60 15.73
C ARG A 125 -9.39 -12.29 15.52
N ARG A 126 -9.32 -11.43 16.53
CA ARG A 126 -9.94 -10.13 16.45
C ARG A 126 -9.26 -9.29 15.37
N VAL A 127 -10.06 -8.52 14.64
CA VAL A 127 -9.54 -7.59 13.65
C VAL A 127 -8.76 -6.49 14.37
N SER A 128 -7.52 -6.24 13.95
CA SER A 128 -6.68 -5.21 14.51
C SER A 128 -6.55 -4.05 13.53
N LYS A 129 -6.04 -2.91 14.02
CA LYS A 129 -5.78 -1.78 13.15
C LYS A 129 -4.71 -2.11 12.12
N ALA A 130 -3.72 -2.90 12.51
CA ALA A 130 -2.68 -3.30 11.57
C ALA A 130 -3.25 -4.14 10.43
N ASP A 131 -4.22 -5.01 10.73
CA ASP A 131 -4.90 -5.78 9.70
C ASP A 131 -5.64 -4.88 8.73
N ILE A 132 -6.32 -3.86 9.25
CA ILE A 132 -7.07 -2.92 8.42
C ILE A 132 -6.12 -2.12 7.54
N ASP A 133 -5.00 -1.66 8.09
CA ASP A 133 -4.04 -0.85 7.34
C ASP A 133 -3.43 -1.62 6.17
N SER A 134 -3.02 -2.87 6.40
CA SER A 134 -2.43 -3.66 5.33
C SER A 134 -3.47 -4.08 4.29
N LEU A 135 -4.71 -4.31 4.71
CA LEU A 135 -5.78 -4.61 3.77
C LEU A 135 -6.18 -3.37 2.98
N SER A 136 -6.12 -2.20 3.60
CA SER A 136 -6.37 -0.94 2.88
C SER A 136 -5.33 -0.76 1.77
N ALA A 137 -4.06 -1.07 2.06
CA ALA A 137 -3.01 -1.01 1.05
C ALA A 137 -3.29 -1.99 -0.09
N ARG A 138 -3.78 -3.18 0.25
CA ARG A 138 -4.14 -4.18 -0.77
C ARG A 138 -5.24 -3.64 -1.69
N ILE A 139 -6.23 -2.97 -1.12
CA ILE A 139 -7.33 -2.42 -1.90
C ILE A 139 -6.81 -1.31 -2.82
N ILE A 140 -5.88 -0.49 -2.34
CA ILE A 140 -5.25 0.52 -3.19
C ILE A 140 -4.61 -0.14 -4.40
N ALA A 141 -3.84 -1.20 -4.17
CA ALA A 141 -3.18 -1.92 -5.25
C ALA A 141 -4.19 -2.53 -6.21
N GLU A 142 -5.25 -3.16 -5.68
CA GLU A 142 -6.28 -3.77 -6.51
C GLU A 142 -6.97 -2.76 -7.41
N GLN A 143 -7.29 -1.59 -6.84
CA GLN A 143 -7.97 -0.55 -7.61
C GLN A 143 -7.08 0.00 -8.71
N TRP A 144 -5.80 0.16 -8.42
CA TRP A 144 -4.86 0.62 -9.42
C TRP A 144 -4.73 -0.40 -10.55
N LEU A 145 -4.61 -1.68 -10.19
CA LEU A 145 -4.48 -2.75 -11.19
C LEU A 145 -5.73 -2.85 -12.05
N ALA A 146 -6.89 -2.56 -11.50
CA ALA A 146 -8.14 -2.63 -12.26
C ALA A 146 -8.21 -1.55 -13.34
N ARG A 147 -7.48 -0.44 -13.16
CA ARG A 147 -7.45 0.66 -14.12
C ARG A 147 -6.33 0.54 -15.14
N HIS A 148 -5.42 -0.32 -14.88
CA HIS A 148 -4.23 -0.47 -15.70
C HIS A 148 -4.08 -1.91 -16.13
#